data_0fa06023d5defc938810e38efa31ef1d
#
_entry.id   0fa06023d5defc938810e38efa31ef1d
#
_cell.length_a   1.000
_cell.length_b   1.000
_cell.length_c   1.000
_cell.angle_alpha   90.00
_cell.angle_beta   90.00
_cell.angle_gamma   90.00
#
_symmetry.space_group_name_H-M   'P 1'
#
loop_
_entity.id
_entity.type
_entity.pdbx_description
1 polymer ?
#
loop_
_entity_poly.entity_id
_entity_poly.type
_entity_poly.pdbx_seq_one_letter_code
_entity_poly.pdbx_strand_id
1 'polypeptide(L)'
;AELELLNFKIIHPESFPLATPLTFESPLSVIPKFQYLGIMGMTEILSALMLLGGIIDNAGKNPTIIAFSEVFEHAFGFSFNGIYDRQSELFKRKLCNLTKTLDTLKAVLIKEYKKRQAEALNNKDKKR
;
A
#
# COMPACT_ATOMS: atom_id res chain seq x y z
N ALA A 1 -36.71 -5.62 -6.73
CA ALA A 1 -36.26 -4.85 -6.52
C ALA A 1 -35.97 -4.59 -6.10
N GLU A 2 -35.92 -4.80 -6.37
CA GLU A 2 -35.43 -4.30 -5.98
C GLU A 2 -34.65 -3.93 -5.77
N LEU A 3 -35.29 -4.60 -6.12
CA LEU A 3 -34.63 -4.00 -5.86
C LEU A 3 -33.91 -3.76 -5.78
N GLU A 4 -33.69 -4.03 -6.28
CA GLU A 4 -32.99 -3.51 -5.99
C GLU A 4 -32.11 -3.33 -5.72
N LEU A 5 -32.83 -4.03 -6.16
CA LEU A 5 -32.15 -3.60 -5.71
C LEU A 5 -31.35 -3.52 -5.80
N LEU A 6 -31.62 -3.94 -6.12
CA LEU A 6 -30.93 -3.58 -5.83
C LEU A 6 -30.13 -3.33 -5.93
N ASN A 7 -30.57 -3.79 -6.20
CA ASN A 7 -29.88 -3.24 -5.93
C ASN A 7 -29.22 -3.21 -5.74
N PHE A 8 -29.12 -3.35 -6.36
CA PHE A 8 -28.45 -3.02 -5.77
C PHE A 8 -27.67 -3.05 -5.73
N LYS A 9 -27.64 -3.47 -5.79
CA LYS A 9 -27.15 -3.16 -5.37
C LYS A 9 -26.34 -2.97 -5.24
N ILE A 10 -26.95 -3.52 -5.32
CA ILE A 10 -26.48 -2.95 -4.91
C ILE A 10 -25.99 -2.85 -4.60
N ILE A 11 -26.01 -3.30 -4.90
CA ILE A 11 -25.70 -2.71 -4.31
C ILE A 11 -25.54 -2.79 -3.76
N HIS A 12 -26.69 -3.09 -3.73
CA HIS A 12 -26.70 -2.64 -2.86
C HIS A 12 -26.54 -2.82 -2.25
N PRO A 13 -26.36 -3.31 -2.32
CA PRO A 13 -26.34 -2.98 -1.61
C PRO A 13 -26.22 -3.11 -0.96
N GLU A 14 -26.27 -3.44 -0.84
CA GLU A 14 -26.25 -3.09 -0.16
C GLU A 14 -25.74 -3.07 0.31
N SER A 15 -26.02 -3.50 0.32
CA SER A 15 -25.71 -3.13 0.86
C SER A 15 -25.34 -3.33 1.33
N PHE A 16 -25.29 -3.55 1.48
CA PHE A 16 -24.88 -3.41 2.12
C PHE A 16 -24.52 -3.34 2.82
N PRO A 17 -24.67 -3.39 2.96
CA PRO A 17 -24.32 -3.19 3.78
C PRO A 17 -23.67 -2.98 4.35
N LEU A 18 -23.29 -2.97 4.10
CA LEU A 18 -22.61 -2.24 4.83
C LEU A 18 -21.67 -2.76 5.84
N ALA A 19 -21.71 -3.48 6.45
CA ALA A 19 -20.88 -4.09 7.47
C ALA A 19 -19.83 -4.99 6.88
N THR A 20 -19.89 -5.22 5.62
CA THR A 20 -18.99 -6.16 4.98
C THR A 20 -17.52 -5.79 5.09
N PRO A 21 -17.11 -4.50 5.05
CA PRO A 21 -15.68 -4.20 5.21
C PRO A 21 -15.12 -4.64 6.54
N LEU A 22 -15.96 -4.75 7.55
CA LEU A 22 -15.54 -5.13 8.89
C LEU A 22 -15.18 -6.60 9.00
N THR A 23 -15.60 -7.41 8.04
CA THR A 23 -15.34 -8.84 8.07
C THR A 23 -14.11 -9.25 7.26
N PHE A 24 -13.55 -8.34 6.50
CA PHE A 24 -12.36 -8.64 5.71
C PHE A 24 -11.15 -8.79 6.62
N GLU A 25 -10.45 -9.90 6.47
CA GLU A 25 -9.19 -10.12 7.16
C GLU A 25 -8.11 -10.34 6.12
N SER A 26 -7.08 -9.53 6.17
CA SER A 26 -6.00 -9.65 5.21
C SER A 26 -5.22 -10.94 5.45
N PRO A 27 -4.87 -11.68 4.39
CA PRO A 27 -3.96 -12.81 4.54
C PRO A 27 -2.51 -12.37 4.73
N LEU A 28 -2.25 -11.07 4.67
CA LEU A 28 -0.92 -10.51 4.80
C LEU A 28 -0.73 -9.88 6.16
N SER A 29 0.52 -9.71 6.54
CA SER A 29 0.87 -8.89 7.70
C SER A 29 2.23 -8.27 7.46
N VAL A 30 2.44 -7.09 8.05
CA VAL A 30 3.72 -6.41 7.97
C VAL A 30 4.55 -6.79 9.18
N ILE A 31 5.81 -7.15 8.97
CA ILE A 31 6.74 -7.41 10.06
C ILE A 31 7.10 -6.05 10.66
N PRO A 32 6.68 -5.74 11.91
CA PRO A 32 6.75 -4.36 12.43
C PRO A 32 8.16 -3.78 12.49
N LYS A 33 9.15 -4.61 12.77
CA LYS A 33 10.52 -4.13 12.95
C LYS A 33 11.45 -4.63 11.85
N PHE A 34 10.89 -4.95 10.69
CA PHE A 34 11.72 -5.35 9.56
C PHE A 34 12.61 -4.18 9.14
N GLN A 35 13.89 -4.44 9.00
CA GLN A 35 14.90 -3.41 8.79
C GLN A 35 14.63 -2.51 7.60
N TYR A 36 14.09 -3.08 6.52
CA TYR A 36 13.93 -2.37 5.25
C TYR A 36 12.51 -1.90 5.00
N LEU A 37 11.57 -2.24 5.85
CA LEU A 37 10.18 -1.84 5.68
C LEU A 37 9.57 -1.44 7.02
N GLY A 38 8.98 -2.40 7.75
CA GLY A 38 8.37 -2.13 9.04
C GLY A 38 7.23 -1.14 8.98
N ILE A 39 6.79 -0.71 10.14
CA ILE A 39 5.70 0.27 10.26
C ILE A 39 6.13 1.63 9.69
N MET A 40 7.35 2.04 9.98
CA MET A 40 7.86 3.33 9.49
C MET A 40 8.07 3.30 7.97
N GLY A 41 8.47 2.16 7.41
CA GLY A 41 8.56 2.02 5.96
C GLY A 41 7.19 2.13 5.30
N MET A 42 6.17 1.53 5.90
CA MET A 42 4.81 1.67 5.39
C MET A 42 4.34 3.12 5.47
N THR A 43 4.73 3.83 6.55
CA THR A 43 4.43 5.26 6.68
C THR A 43 5.08 6.07 5.56
N GLU A 44 6.31 5.76 5.24
CA GLU A 44 7.05 6.42 4.16
C GLU A 44 6.34 6.23 2.82
N ILE A 45 5.93 5.00 2.52
CA ILE A 45 5.23 4.66 1.28
C ILE A 45 3.88 5.39 1.21
N LEU A 46 3.10 5.32 2.28
CA LEU A 46 1.79 5.97 2.33
C LEU A 46 1.92 7.47 2.11
N SER A 47 2.86 8.10 2.80
CA SER A 47 3.05 9.54 2.70
C SER A 47 3.46 9.95 1.30
N ALA A 48 4.35 9.17 0.67
CA ALA A 48 4.78 9.46 -0.69
C ALA A 48 3.63 9.34 -1.68
N LEU A 49 2.80 8.31 -1.54
CA LEU A 49 1.65 8.14 -2.42
C LEU A 49 0.64 9.27 -2.26
N MET A 50 0.37 9.69 -1.03
CA MET A 50 -0.53 10.81 -0.80
C MET A 50 -0.03 12.09 -1.43
N LEU A 51 1.25 12.39 -1.23
CA LEU A 51 1.85 13.62 -1.73
C LEU A 51 1.96 13.63 -3.25
N LEU A 52 2.19 12.47 -3.84
CA LEU A 52 2.26 12.37 -5.30
C LEU A 52 0.90 12.64 -5.93
N GLY A 53 -0.17 12.17 -5.30
CA GLY A 53 -1.51 12.26 -5.86
C GLY A 53 -1.79 11.08 -6.79
N GLY A 54 -2.92 11.13 -7.46
CA GLY A 54 -3.29 10.07 -8.40
C GLY A 54 -4.17 9.00 -7.82
N ILE A 55 -4.42 9.03 -6.52
CA ILE A 55 -5.36 8.13 -5.86
C ILE A 55 -6.49 8.97 -5.32
N ILE A 56 -7.72 8.63 -5.69
CA ILE A 56 -8.90 9.41 -5.31
C ILE A 56 -9.87 8.52 -4.57
N ASP A 57 -10.76 9.15 -3.78
CA ASP A 57 -11.81 8.42 -3.10
C ASP A 57 -13.02 8.24 -4.03
N ASN A 58 -14.09 7.67 -3.49
CA ASN A 58 -15.29 7.41 -4.28
C ASN A 58 -15.98 8.67 -4.76
N ALA A 59 -15.70 9.81 -4.13
CA ALA A 59 -16.24 11.10 -4.54
C ALA A 59 -15.33 11.82 -5.54
N GLY A 60 -14.23 11.20 -5.95
CA GLY A 60 -13.30 11.80 -6.90
C GLY A 60 -12.35 12.80 -6.28
N LYS A 61 -12.23 12.82 -4.97
CA LYS A 61 -11.38 13.76 -4.24
C LYS A 61 -10.18 13.04 -3.64
N ASN A 62 -9.17 13.81 -3.27
CA ASN A 62 -8.02 13.25 -2.58
C ASN A 62 -8.46 12.68 -1.23
N PRO A 63 -8.10 11.43 -0.92
CA PRO A 63 -8.48 10.83 0.37
C PRO A 63 -7.81 11.54 1.52
N THR A 64 -8.45 11.49 2.70
CA THR A 64 -7.82 11.96 3.92
C THR A 64 -6.72 10.98 4.33
N ILE A 65 -5.77 11.46 5.14
CA ILE A 65 -4.71 10.59 5.62
C ILE A 65 -5.27 9.43 6.46
N ILE A 66 -6.34 9.71 7.22
CA ILE A 66 -6.98 8.67 8.04
C ILE A 66 -7.56 7.59 7.14
N ALA A 67 -8.29 7.97 6.09
CA ALA A 67 -8.87 6.99 5.17
C ALA A 67 -7.77 6.16 4.48
N PHE A 68 -6.70 6.81 4.06
CA PHE A 68 -5.56 6.15 3.45
C PHE A 68 -4.94 5.13 4.39
N SER A 69 -4.73 5.55 5.67
CA SER A 69 -4.11 4.67 6.66
C SER A 69 -4.98 3.46 6.97
N GLU A 70 -6.29 3.65 7.02
CA GLU A 70 -7.20 2.53 7.27
C GLU A 70 -7.14 1.50 6.15
N VAL A 71 -7.09 1.96 4.90
CA VAL A 71 -6.97 1.05 3.76
C VAL A 71 -5.65 0.27 3.84
N PHE A 72 -4.56 0.95 4.14
CA PHE A 72 -3.27 0.29 4.27
C PHE A 72 -3.28 -0.75 5.39
N GLU A 73 -3.86 -0.38 6.54
CA GLU A 73 -3.92 -1.29 7.68
C GLU A 73 -4.73 -2.55 7.35
N HIS A 74 -5.87 -2.36 6.71
CA HIS A 74 -6.70 -3.50 6.33
C HIS A 74 -6.05 -4.36 5.24
N ALA A 75 -5.44 -3.72 4.25
CA ALA A 75 -4.86 -4.44 3.12
C ALA A 75 -3.63 -5.25 3.53
N PHE A 76 -2.82 -4.72 4.43
CA PHE A 76 -1.53 -5.33 4.79
C PHE A 76 -1.49 -5.91 6.19
N GLY A 77 -2.60 -5.88 6.91
CA GLY A 77 -2.73 -6.58 8.18
C GLY A 77 -1.82 -6.04 9.29
N PHE A 78 -1.83 -4.73 9.51
CA PHE A 78 -1.01 -4.12 10.56
C PHE A 78 -1.71 -2.87 11.09
N SER A 79 -1.09 -2.22 12.07
CA SER A 79 -1.57 -0.96 12.60
C SER A 79 -0.45 0.06 12.63
N PHE A 80 -0.75 1.28 12.20
CA PHE A 80 0.22 2.38 12.33
C PHE A 80 0.36 2.85 13.77
N ASN A 81 -0.63 2.55 14.62
CA ASN A 81 -0.67 3.07 15.99
C ASN A 81 -0.66 4.60 16.00
N GLY A 82 -1.51 5.18 15.15
CA GLY A 82 -1.61 6.61 15.00
C GLY A 82 -0.78 7.14 13.85
N ILE A 83 -1.44 7.32 12.69
CA ILE A 83 -0.72 7.70 11.48
C ILE A 83 -0.08 9.09 11.61
N TYR A 84 -0.73 10.01 12.36
CA TYR A 84 -0.16 11.34 12.53
C TYR A 84 1.16 11.30 13.29
N ASP A 85 1.24 10.45 14.32
CA ASP A 85 2.47 10.28 15.09
C ASP A 85 3.56 9.67 14.21
N ARG A 86 3.18 8.68 13.39
CA ARG A 86 4.15 8.03 12.48
C ARG A 86 4.66 9.02 11.45
N GLN A 87 3.78 9.86 10.88
CA GLN A 87 4.22 10.89 9.95
C GLN A 87 5.15 11.89 10.61
N SER A 88 4.83 12.30 11.83
CA SER A 88 5.70 13.21 12.57
C SER A 88 7.10 12.61 12.73
N GLU A 89 7.17 11.33 13.07
CA GLU A 89 8.45 10.64 13.19
C GLU A 89 9.19 10.59 11.86
N LEU A 90 8.46 10.32 10.79
CA LEU A 90 9.05 10.24 9.46
C LEU A 90 9.73 11.54 9.09
N PHE A 91 9.03 12.67 9.25
CA PHE A 91 9.56 13.96 8.82
C PHE A 91 10.56 14.56 9.80
N LYS A 92 10.82 13.89 10.91
CA LYS A 92 11.94 14.24 11.79
C LYS A 92 13.24 13.58 11.37
N ARG A 93 13.20 12.64 10.43
CA ARG A 93 14.41 11.97 9.95
C ARG A 93 15.34 12.97 9.27
N LYS A 94 16.63 12.69 9.33
CA LYS A 94 17.60 13.42 8.50
C LYS A 94 17.29 13.15 7.03
N LEU A 95 17.57 14.13 6.19
CA LEU A 95 17.27 14.02 4.77
C LEU A 95 17.85 12.75 4.14
N CYS A 96 19.06 12.36 4.55
CA CYS A 96 19.70 11.18 4.00
C CYS A 96 18.98 9.87 4.36
N ASN A 97 18.12 9.89 5.39
CA ASN A 97 17.37 8.71 5.83
C ASN A 97 15.88 8.81 5.51
N LEU A 98 15.44 9.94 4.96
CA LEU A 98 14.01 10.20 4.77
C LEU A 98 13.36 9.17 3.83
N THR A 99 14.06 8.83 2.76
CA THR A 99 13.52 7.95 1.72
C THR A 99 14.17 6.58 1.71
N LYS A 100 14.65 6.10 2.85
CA LYS A 100 15.42 4.85 2.86
C LYS A 100 14.62 3.64 2.38
N THR A 101 13.33 3.57 2.72
CA THR A 101 12.48 2.47 2.28
C THR A 101 12.21 2.56 0.79
N LEU A 102 11.88 3.76 0.30
CA LEU A 102 11.65 3.97 -1.13
C LEU A 102 12.91 3.66 -1.93
N ASP A 103 14.07 4.06 -1.42
CA ASP A 103 15.33 3.76 -2.07
C ASP A 103 15.58 2.25 -2.13
N THR A 104 15.24 1.54 -1.06
CA THR A 104 15.39 0.08 -1.02
C THR A 104 14.43 -0.59 -1.99
N LEU A 105 13.19 -0.11 -2.07
CA LEU A 105 12.21 -0.65 -3.03
C LEU A 105 12.71 -0.46 -4.45
N LYS A 106 13.24 0.71 -4.75
CA LYS A 106 13.83 0.97 -6.06
C LYS A 106 14.98 0.01 -6.35
N ALA A 107 15.86 -0.18 -5.36
CA ALA A 107 17.04 -1.01 -5.53
C ALA A 107 16.67 -2.47 -5.80
N VAL A 108 15.66 -3.01 -5.12
CA VAL A 108 15.28 -4.40 -5.32
C VAL A 108 14.64 -4.62 -6.69
N LEU A 109 13.91 -3.63 -7.21
CA LEU A 109 13.37 -3.71 -8.56
C LEU A 109 14.47 -3.72 -9.61
N ILE A 110 15.46 -2.86 -9.43
CA ILE A 110 16.59 -2.79 -10.36
C ILE A 110 17.39 -4.10 -10.33
N LYS A 111 17.59 -4.65 -9.14
CA LYS A 111 18.29 -5.92 -8.98
C LYS A 111 17.56 -7.04 -9.71
N GLU A 112 16.24 -7.11 -9.57
CA GLU A 112 15.46 -8.14 -10.24
C GLU A 112 15.49 -7.96 -11.76
N TYR A 113 15.41 -6.73 -12.23
CA TYR A 113 15.52 -6.44 -13.65
C TYR A 113 16.83 -6.96 -14.23
N LYS A 114 17.95 -6.66 -13.55
CA LYS A 114 19.26 -7.12 -14.01
C LYS A 114 19.37 -8.65 -14.01
N LYS A 115 18.78 -9.28 -12.99
CA LYS A 115 18.77 -10.74 -12.90
C LYS A 115 18.03 -11.34 -14.10
N ARG A 116 16.86 -10.79 -14.43
CA ARG A 116 16.07 -11.30 -15.55
C ARG A 116 16.75 -11.08 -16.90
N GLN A 117 17.47 -9.95 -17.03
CA GLN A 117 18.25 -9.71 -18.25
C GLN A 117 19.37 -10.75 -18.39
N ALA A 118 20.06 -11.06 -17.32
CA ALA A 118 21.12 -12.06 -17.34
C ALA A 118 20.57 -13.45 -17.67
N GLU A 119 19.41 -13.79 -17.10
CA GLU A 119 18.78 -15.08 -17.37
C GLU A 119 18.31 -15.17 -18.82
N ALA A 120 17.79 -14.10 -19.39
CA ALA A 120 17.37 -14.08 -20.78
C ALA A 120 18.55 -14.29 -21.71
N LEU A 121 19.71 -13.68 -21.41
CA LEU A 121 20.91 -13.87 -22.18
C LEU A 121 21.41 -15.31 -22.09
N ASN A 122 21.41 -15.89 -20.89
CA ASN A 122 21.82 -17.28 -20.71
C ASN A 122 20.91 -18.24 -21.47
N ASN A 123 19.59 -17.97 -21.48
CA ASN A 123 18.64 -18.81 -22.19
C ASN A 123 18.87 -18.74 -23.69
N LYS A 124 19.20 -17.56 -24.23
CA LYS A 124 19.53 -17.43 -25.65
C LYS A 124 20.76 -18.24 -26.01
N ASP A 125 21.79 -18.19 -25.16
CA ASP A 125 23.00 -18.95 -25.40
C ASP A 125 22.74 -20.45 -25.36
N LYS A 126 21.87 -20.89 -24.44
CA LYS A 126 21.57 -22.32 -24.32
C LYS A 126 20.79 -22.86 -25.50
N LYS A 127 20.05 -22.03 -26.19
CA LYS A 127 19.25 -22.47 -27.35
C LYS A 127 20.09 -22.67 -28.59
N ARG A 128 21.31 -22.25 -28.58
CA ARG A 128 22.24 -22.46 -29.68
C ARG A 128 22.95 -23.80 -29.51
#